data_ff8c63ad580e5d7710e47edc98d7fa60
#
_entry.id   ff8c63ad580e5d7710e47edc98d7fa60
#
_cell.length_a   1.000
_cell.length_b   1.000
_cell.length_c   1.000
_cell.angle_alpha   90.00
_cell.angle_beta   90.00
_cell.angle_gamma   90.00
#
_symmetry.space_group_name_H-M   'P 1'
#
loop_
_entity.id
_entity.type
_entity.pdbx_description
1 polymer ?
#
loop_
_entity_poly.entity_id
_entity_poly.type
_entity_poly.pdbx_seq_one_letter_code
_entity_poly.pdbx_strand_id
1 'polypeptide(L)'
;MANYLKDLPGGFNPGPLDLDKPLDNQIALLKLQADFSGADVQGGFGGQAWAWLPGKENILLFNTYGIGCSRLEYDRDSHSWHFSHREALFYLDPITNEVLKTWKNPMTGKTVEVIPILNDPVNRIYPIEGGRFAPPYPYVVNGDNLVFQVDVLRAEQNSMSRAEYPLHSQQDVYQSGELWAIRGSLSEINDPEITSASCHTAWGRLAMWLPFMEMGDTPGFMIYHSQSFKLANGWQDLPKHIYSYVEQNHPVYFKAPEKFLGMAANDNSWTYSKKIIDKRRIEAGLGPEDSVFEID
;
A
#
# COMPACT_ATOMS: atom_id res chain seq x y z
N MET A 1 5.28 28.12 0.86
CA MET A 1 3.89 27.62 0.79
C MET A 1 3.37 27.79 -0.62
N ALA A 2 2.84 26.75 -1.25
CA ALA A 2 2.29 26.88 -2.59
C ALA A 2 1.09 27.85 -2.57
N ASN A 3 1.09 28.83 -3.48
CA ASN A 3 0.10 29.91 -3.49
C ASN A 3 -1.36 29.45 -3.66
N TYR A 4 -1.57 28.22 -4.15
CA TYR A 4 -2.91 27.68 -4.38
C TYR A 4 -3.72 27.43 -3.09
N LEU A 5 -3.05 27.25 -1.93
CA LEU A 5 -3.74 27.07 -0.66
C LEU A 5 -4.52 28.32 -0.25
N LYS A 6 -4.13 29.51 -0.76
CA LYS A 6 -4.84 30.76 -0.55
C LYS A 6 -6.10 30.89 -1.43
N ASP A 7 -6.18 30.10 -2.48
CA ASP A 7 -7.27 30.12 -3.46
C ASP A 7 -8.37 29.09 -3.14
N LEU A 8 -8.22 28.31 -2.06
CA LEU A 8 -9.25 27.37 -1.62
C LEU A 8 -10.49 28.10 -1.09
N PRO A 9 -11.70 27.56 -1.30
CA PRO A 9 -12.93 28.15 -0.79
C PRO A 9 -12.86 28.41 0.71
N GLY A 10 -13.10 29.64 1.14
CA GLY A 10 -13.02 30.07 2.54
C GLY A 10 -11.65 30.56 3.01
N GLY A 11 -10.63 30.60 2.14
CA GLY A 11 -9.24 30.91 2.47
C GLY A 11 -8.62 29.81 3.32
N PHE A 12 -7.60 29.15 2.82
CA PHE A 12 -6.90 28.11 3.59
C PHE A 12 -6.18 28.79 4.79
N ASN A 13 -6.72 28.56 5.98
CA ASN A 13 -6.00 28.86 7.22
C ASN A 13 -5.37 27.54 7.70
N PRO A 14 -4.04 27.37 7.59
CA PRO A 14 -3.40 26.12 7.92
C PRO A 14 -3.35 25.74 9.39
N GLY A 15 -4.04 26.47 10.27
CA GLY A 15 -4.07 26.10 11.67
C GLY A 15 -4.66 27.14 12.62
N PRO A 16 -5.14 26.71 13.78
CA PRO A 16 -5.41 25.32 14.18
C PRO A 16 -6.57 24.72 13.40
N LEU A 17 -6.45 23.44 13.00
CA LEU A 17 -7.45 22.72 12.26
C LEU A 17 -8.57 22.20 13.18
N ASP A 18 -9.81 22.34 12.74
CA ASP A 18 -10.99 21.77 13.40
C ASP A 18 -11.28 20.39 12.78
N LEU A 19 -10.83 19.33 13.43
CA LEU A 19 -10.90 17.97 12.90
C LEU A 19 -12.35 17.44 12.71
N ASP A 20 -13.34 18.10 13.27
CA ASP A 20 -14.74 17.78 13.04
C ASP A 20 -15.26 18.34 11.70
N LYS A 21 -14.51 19.27 11.10
CA LYS A 21 -14.80 19.80 9.76
C LYS A 21 -14.17 18.92 8.69
N PRO A 22 -14.94 18.50 7.69
CA PRO A 22 -14.44 17.58 6.65
C PRO A 22 -13.14 18.03 5.96
N LEU A 23 -13.04 19.30 5.57
CA LEU A 23 -11.86 19.80 4.89
C LEU A 23 -10.63 19.83 5.80
N ASP A 24 -10.77 20.34 7.03
CA ASP A 24 -9.67 20.41 7.99
C ASP A 24 -9.17 19.01 8.37
N ASN A 25 -10.08 18.07 8.56
CA ASN A 25 -9.78 16.66 8.82
C ASN A 25 -9.00 16.01 7.65
N GLN A 26 -9.44 16.26 6.41
CA GLN A 26 -8.74 15.78 5.21
C GLN A 26 -7.34 16.41 5.07
N ILE A 27 -7.21 17.71 5.36
CA ILE A 27 -5.91 18.39 5.35
C ILE A 27 -4.97 17.79 6.41
N ALA A 28 -5.47 17.56 7.62
CA ALA A 28 -4.68 16.93 8.68
C ALA A 28 -4.17 15.54 8.25
N LEU A 29 -5.03 14.71 7.68
CA LEU A 29 -4.63 13.40 7.14
C LEU A 29 -3.61 13.52 6.02
N LEU A 30 -3.80 14.47 5.09
CA LEU A 30 -2.87 14.68 3.98
C LEU A 30 -1.53 15.22 4.43
N LYS A 31 -1.45 16.07 5.47
CA LYS A 31 -0.17 16.47 6.08
C LYS A 31 0.64 15.29 6.61
N LEU A 32 -0.04 14.24 7.10
CA LEU A 32 0.61 13.01 7.54
C LEU A 32 1.11 12.15 6.38
N GLN A 33 0.39 12.08 5.28
CA GLN A 33 0.68 11.16 4.17
C GLN A 33 1.48 11.80 3.02
N ALA A 34 1.46 13.11 2.92
CA ALA A 34 2.00 13.85 1.78
C ALA A 34 2.76 15.11 2.20
N ASP A 35 3.14 15.93 1.23
CA ASP A 35 3.72 17.25 1.40
C ASP A 35 2.96 18.26 0.54
N PHE A 36 2.37 19.26 1.18
CA PHE A 36 1.64 20.33 0.50
C PHE A 36 2.53 21.29 -0.30
N SER A 37 3.85 21.17 -0.19
CA SER A 37 4.80 21.87 -1.07
C SER A 37 4.89 21.23 -2.48
N GLY A 38 4.34 20.02 -2.65
CA GLY A 38 4.48 19.23 -3.88
C GLY A 38 5.79 18.44 -3.95
N ALA A 39 6.57 18.41 -2.87
CA ALA A 39 7.76 17.57 -2.81
C ALA A 39 7.41 16.09 -2.68
N ASP A 40 8.31 15.22 -3.14
CA ASP A 40 8.18 13.78 -2.97
C ASP A 40 8.29 13.41 -1.49
N VAL A 41 7.34 12.60 -1.02
CA VAL A 41 7.36 12.00 0.32
C VAL A 41 7.74 10.53 0.21
N GLN A 42 8.74 10.15 0.99
CA GLN A 42 9.33 8.83 1.01
C GLN A 42 8.90 8.11 2.28
N GLY A 43 8.46 6.87 2.12
CA GLY A 43 8.04 6.00 3.21
C GLY A 43 8.71 4.64 3.17
N GLY A 44 8.96 4.10 4.35
CA GLY A 44 9.40 2.72 4.53
C GLY A 44 8.47 1.99 5.49
N PHE A 45 8.18 0.73 5.23
CA PHE A 45 7.35 -0.08 6.11
C PHE A 45 7.87 -1.50 6.20
N GLY A 46 7.87 -2.04 7.42
CA GLY A 46 8.32 -3.39 7.69
C GLY A 46 7.40 -4.13 8.63
N GLY A 47 7.37 -5.45 8.52
CA GLY A 47 6.52 -6.28 9.35
C GLY A 47 6.60 -7.75 9.01
N GLN A 48 5.51 -8.46 9.22
CA GLN A 48 5.41 -9.91 9.04
C GLN A 48 4.14 -10.30 8.29
N ALA A 49 4.22 -11.41 7.57
CA ALA A 49 3.09 -12.06 6.93
C ALA A 49 2.95 -13.50 7.42
N TRP A 50 1.74 -13.86 7.83
CA TRP A 50 1.40 -15.12 8.46
C TRP A 50 0.34 -15.86 7.65
N ALA A 51 0.39 -17.20 7.66
CA ALA A 51 -0.74 -18.03 7.30
C ALA A 51 -1.64 -18.25 8.52
N TRP A 52 -2.93 -17.97 8.35
CA TRP A 52 -3.95 -18.30 9.33
C TRP A 52 -4.83 -19.43 8.77
N LEU A 53 -4.58 -20.64 9.28
CA LEU A 53 -5.20 -21.87 8.80
C LEU A 53 -6.25 -22.36 9.80
N PRO A 54 -7.46 -22.76 9.35
CA PRO A 54 -8.49 -23.30 10.24
C PRO A 54 -8.00 -24.54 11.00
N GLY A 55 -8.09 -24.50 12.33
CA GLY A 55 -7.75 -25.64 13.20
C GLY A 55 -6.26 -26.00 13.24
N LYS A 56 -5.38 -25.13 12.78
CA LYS A 56 -3.91 -25.32 12.83
C LYS A 56 -3.24 -24.13 13.51
N GLU A 57 -2.00 -24.31 13.93
CA GLU A 57 -1.16 -23.21 14.38
C GLU A 57 -0.86 -22.25 13.24
N ASN A 58 -0.73 -20.97 13.58
CA ASN A 58 -0.34 -19.94 12.62
C ASN A 58 1.12 -20.14 12.20
N ILE A 59 1.40 -19.96 10.92
CA ILE A 59 2.73 -20.12 10.36
C ILE A 59 3.26 -18.75 9.94
N LEU A 60 4.40 -18.31 10.46
CA LEU A 60 5.13 -17.17 9.93
C LEU A 60 5.68 -17.56 8.55
N LEU A 61 5.20 -16.88 7.52
CA LEU A 61 5.62 -17.15 6.15
C LEU A 61 6.80 -16.28 5.73
N PHE A 62 6.72 -15.00 6.03
CA PHE A 62 7.68 -13.99 5.58
C PHE A 62 7.87 -12.90 6.63
N ASN A 63 9.09 -12.39 6.75
CA ASN A 63 9.25 -10.99 7.06
C ASN A 63 8.93 -10.18 5.80
N THR A 64 8.52 -8.93 5.97
CA THR A 64 8.19 -8.06 4.83
C THR A 64 8.89 -6.73 4.99
N TYR A 65 9.32 -6.15 3.89
CA TYR A 65 9.74 -4.77 3.85
C TYR A 65 9.25 -4.11 2.57
N GLY A 66 8.68 -2.94 2.70
CA GLY A 66 8.19 -2.17 1.57
C GLY A 66 8.68 -0.74 1.60
N ILE A 67 8.56 -0.11 0.44
CA ILE A 67 8.82 1.31 0.25
C ILE A 67 7.67 1.94 -0.51
N GLY A 68 7.46 3.22 -0.30
CA GLY A 68 6.51 4.01 -1.05
C GLY A 68 7.04 5.42 -1.31
N CYS A 69 6.71 5.97 -2.47
CA CYS A 69 6.99 7.34 -2.81
C CYS A 69 5.75 8.02 -3.36
N SER A 70 5.41 9.17 -2.80
CA SER A 70 4.18 9.89 -3.14
C SER A 70 4.46 11.37 -3.41
N ARG A 71 3.57 11.97 -4.20
CA ARG A 71 3.51 13.42 -4.44
C ARG A 71 2.06 13.88 -4.40
N LEU A 72 1.84 15.06 -3.84
CA LEU A 72 0.55 15.70 -3.76
C LEU A 72 0.54 16.94 -4.65
N GLU A 73 -0.43 17.05 -5.54
CA GLU A 73 -0.64 18.21 -6.41
C GLU A 73 -2.09 18.66 -6.32
N TYR A 74 -2.31 19.97 -6.31
CA TYR A 74 -3.66 20.51 -6.35
C TYR A 74 -4.08 20.76 -7.81
N ASP A 75 -5.18 20.11 -8.21
CA ASP A 75 -5.81 20.35 -9.51
C ASP A 75 -6.96 21.36 -9.36
N ARG A 76 -6.79 22.52 -10.01
CA ARG A 76 -7.76 23.63 -9.95
C ARG A 76 -9.04 23.33 -10.71
N ASP A 77 -8.95 22.55 -11.78
CA ASP A 77 -10.10 22.26 -12.65
C ASP A 77 -11.09 21.32 -11.98
N SER A 78 -10.58 20.32 -11.27
CA SER A 78 -11.39 19.35 -10.51
C SER A 78 -11.62 19.73 -9.06
N HIS A 79 -11.07 20.86 -8.56
CA HIS A 79 -11.12 21.23 -7.14
C HIS A 79 -10.74 20.08 -6.21
N SER A 80 -9.61 19.41 -6.49
CA SER A 80 -9.18 18.24 -5.73
C SER A 80 -7.66 18.18 -5.57
N TRP A 81 -7.19 17.45 -4.56
CA TRP A 81 -5.79 17.04 -4.51
C TRP A 81 -5.62 15.71 -5.22
N HIS A 82 -4.65 15.67 -6.12
CA HIS A 82 -4.17 14.49 -6.80
C HIS A 82 -2.98 13.92 -6.03
N PHE A 83 -3.14 12.74 -5.49
CA PHE A 83 -2.09 12.01 -4.79
C PHE A 83 -1.55 10.92 -5.71
N SER A 84 -0.37 11.17 -6.26
CA SER A 84 0.36 10.20 -7.08
C SER A 84 1.27 9.37 -6.18
N HIS A 85 1.18 8.06 -6.24
CA HIS A 85 1.93 7.15 -5.39
C HIS A 85 2.37 5.92 -6.15
N ARG A 86 3.49 5.36 -5.78
CA ARG A 86 3.91 4.00 -6.11
C ARG A 86 4.47 3.33 -4.87
N GLU A 87 4.29 2.03 -4.81
CA GLU A 87 4.73 1.23 -3.67
C GLU A 87 5.26 -0.12 -4.13
N ALA A 88 6.27 -0.60 -3.42
CA ALA A 88 6.79 -1.95 -3.56
C ALA A 88 6.81 -2.63 -2.20
N LEU A 89 6.47 -3.93 -2.16
CA LEU A 89 6.61 -4.78 -0.97
C LEU A 89 7.38 -6.03 -1.36
N PHE A 90 8.42 -6.32 -0.60
CA PHE A 90 9.29 -7.48 -0.76
C PHE A 90 9.04 -8.48 0.36
N TYR A 91 9.07 -9.77 0.01
CA TYR A 91 9.01 -10.88 0.96
C TYR A 91 10.41 -11.32 1.31
N LEU A 92 10.69 -11.41 2.60
CA LEU A 92 12.01 -11.73 3.13
C LEU A 92 11.95 -13.06 3.89
N ASP A 93 13.05 -13.77 3.86
CA ASP A 93 13.22 -14.97 4.67
C ASP A 93 13.08 -14.64 6.17
N PRO A 94 12.25 -15.35 6.93
CA PRO A 94 12.01 -15.04 8.34
C PRO A 94 13.24 -15.16 9.25
N ILE A 95 14.28 -15.87 8.81
CA ILE A 95 15.49 -16.15 9.59
C ILE A 95 16.63 -15.23 9.17
N THR A 96 16.92 -15.18 7.84
CA THR A 96 18.07 -14.41 7.33
C THR A 96 17.73 -12.97 7.03
N ASN A 97 16.44 -12.66 6.86
CA ASN A 97 15.92 -11.35 6.46
C ASN A 97 16.38 -10.90 5.05
N GLU A 98 16.81 -11.83 4.22
CA GLU A 98 17.15 -11.59 2.82
C GLU A 98 15.90 -11.61 1.93
N VAL A 99 15.90 -10.80 0.87
CA VAL A 99 14.79 -10.78 -0.09
C VAL A 99 14.71 -12.11 -0.84
N LEU A 100 13.56 -12.75 -0.75
CA LEU A 100 13.32 -14.05 -1.37
C LEU A 100 13.10 -13.90 -2.88
N LYS A 101 13.75 -14.76 -3.66
CA LYS A 101 13.48 -14.99 -5.08
C LYS A 101 12.66 -16.26 -5.29
N THR A 102 12.87 -17.23 -4.42
CA THR A 102 12.16 -18.51 -4.40
C THR A 102 11.77 -18.85 -2.98
N TRP A 103 10.71 -19.63 -2.83
CA TRP A 103 10.21 -20.02 -1.52
C TRP A 103 9.61 -21.41 -1.57
N LYS A 104 9.98 -22.25 -0.59
CA LYS A 104 9.37 -23.55 -0.40
C LYS A 104 8.09 -23.38 0.41
N ASN A 105 6.95 -23.56 -0.23
CA ASN A 105 5.64 -23.42 0.40
C ASN A 105 5.42 -24.55 1.43
N PRO A 106 5.30 -24.26 2.72
CA PRO A 106 5.13 -25.30 3.75
C PRO A 106 3.75 -25.98 3.71
N MET A 107 2.76 -25.42 3.02
CA MET A 107 1.43 -25.98 2.91
C MET A 107 1.31 -26.94 1.70
N THR A 108 1.93 -26.62 0.58
CA THR A 108 1.88 -27.43 -0.65
C THR A 108 3.11 -28.27 -0.87
N GLY A 109 4.23 -27.95 -0.23
CA GLY A 109 5.53 -28.60 -0.44
C GLY A 109 6.27 -28.18 -1.71
N LYS A 110 5.64 -27.38 -2.57
CA LYS A 110 6.22 -26.86 -3.82
C LYS A 110 7.25 -25.77 -3.55
N THR A 111 8.26 -25.68 -4.39
CA THR A 111 9.14 -24.51 -4.47
C THR A 111 8.64 -23.60 -5.59
N VAL A 112 8.33 -22.36 -5.25
CA VAL A 112 7.77 -21.37 -6.19
C VAL A 112 8.63 -20.13 -6.27
N GLU A 113 8.58 -19.45 -7.40
CA GLU A 113 9.12 -18.11 -7.54
C GLU A 113 8.30 -17.12 -6.70
N VAL A 114 8.97 -16.24 -5.98
CA VAL A 114 8.35 -15.19 -5.17
C VAL A 114 8.15 -13.94 -6.02
N ILE A 115 6.91 -13.52 -6.15
CA ILE A 115 6.57 -12.29 -6.88
C ILE A 115 6.35 -11.16 -5.87
N PRO A 116 7.17 -10.10 -5.90
CA PRO A 116 6.96 -8.93 -5.04
C PRO A 116 5.68 -8.18 -5.44
N ILE A 117 5.14 -7.40 -4.52
CA ILE A 117 4.10 -6.43 -4.87
C ILE A 117 4.80 -5.20 -5.48
N LEU A 118 4.42 -4.85 -6.70
CA LEU A 118 4.96 -3.72 -7.45
C LEU A 118 3.79 -2.90 -8.00
N ASN A 119 3.19 -2.08 -7.13
CA ASN A 119 2.05 -1.25 -7.50
C ASN A 119 2.54 0.10 -8.05
N ASP A 120 2.32 0.36 -9.32
CA ASP A 120 2.71 1.60 -10.02
C ASP A 120 1.77 1.88 -11.20
N PRO A 121 0.91 2.90 -11.11
CA PRO A 121 0.69 3.80 -9.99
C PRO A 121 -0.36 3.32 -8.98
N VAL A 122 -0.39 3.97 -7.80
CA VAL A 122 -1.48 3.90 -6.82
C VAL A 122 -2.00 5.32 -6.60
N ASN A 123 -2.81 5.80 -7.51
CA ASN A 123 -3.33 7.17 -7.49
C ASN A 123 -4.57 7.29 -6.61
N ARG A 124 -4.72 8.44 -5.94
CA ARG A 124 -5.92 8.80 -5.18
C ARG A 124 -6.33 10.23 -5.51
N ILE A 125 -7.63 10.48 -5.47
CA ILE A 125 -8.21 11.82 -5.59
C ILE A 125 -8.86 12.16 -4.25
N TYR A 126 -8.53 13.34 -3.73
CA TYR A 126 -9.12 13.88 -2.52
C TYR A 126 -9.89 15.16 -2.87
N PRO A 127 -11.21 15.05 -3.18
CA PRO A 127 -12.04 16.20 -3.50
C PRO A 127 -12.17 17.10 -2.28
N ILE A 128 -12.21 18.43 -2.50
CA ILE A 128 -12.43 19.40 -1.44
C ILE A 128 -13.89 19.31 -0.94
N GLU A 129 -14.81 19.04 -1.85
CA GLU A 129 -16.26 18.96 -1.57
C GLU A 129 -16.79 17.53 -1.68
N GLY A 130 -16.32 16.66 -0.78
CA GLY A 130 -16.85 15.30 -0.69
C GLY A 130 -16.29 14.32 -1.72
N GLY A 131 -16.34 13.03 -1.42
CA GLY A 131 -15.88 11.95 -2.28
C GLY A 131 -16.23 10.59 -1.69
N ARG A 132 -15.80 9.49 -2.37
CA ARG A 132 -16.07 8.11 -1.95
C ARG A 132 -15.61 7.80 -0.51
N PHE A 133 -14.57 8.46 -0.09
CA PHE A 133 -14.04 8.45 1.28
C PHE A 133 -14.13 9.87 1.82
N ALA A 134 -15.39 10.37 1.90
CA ALA A 134 -15.63 11.71 2.40
C ALA A 134 -15.23 11.81 3.86
N PRO A 135 -14.39 12.78 4.25
CA PRO A 135 -14.13 13.08 5.65
C PRO A 135 -15.43 13.55 6.35
N PRO A 136 -15.46 13.62 7.71
CA PRO A 136 -14.30 13.41 8.55
C PRO A 136 -13.95 11.93 8.70
N TYR A 137 -12.67 11.62 8.54
CA TYR A 137 -12.13 10.31 8.92
C TYR A 137 -12.18 10.18 10.44
N PRO A 138 -12.57 9.00 10.97
CA PRO A 138 -12.55 8.74 12.40
C PRO A 138 -11.16 9.01 13.00
N TYR A 139 -11.11 9.66 14.14
CA TYR A 139 -9.87 10.02 14.80
C TYR A 139 -9.96 9.96 16.33
N VAL A 140 -8.83 9.84 16.98
CA VAL A 140 -8.67 9.96 18.43
C VAL A 140 -7.52 10.90 18.73
N VAL A 141 -7.71 11.81 19.69
CA VAL A 141 -6.67 12.71 20.20
C VAL A 141 -6.38 12.38 21.66
N ASN A 142 -5.09 12.28 21.99
CA ASN A 142 -4.60 12.15 23.36
C ASN A 142 -3.35 13.03 23.55
N GLY A 143 -3.54 14.19 24.16
CA GLY A 143 -2.50 15.22 24.25
C GLY A 143 -2.12 15.69 22.85
N ASP A 144 -0.84 15.59 22.48
CA ASP A 144 -0.32 15.94 21.16
C ASP A 144 -0.46 14.79 20.14
N ASN A 145 -0.88 13.60 20.57
CA ASN A 145 -1.00 12.46 19.66
C ASN A 145 -2.36 12.47 18.96
N LEU A 146 -2.35 12.55 17.63
CA LEU A 146 -3.50 12.32 16.76
C LEU A 146 -3.37 10.94 16.12
N VAL A 147 -4.46 10.17 16.11
CA VAL A 147 -4.55 8.88 15.41
C VAL A 147 -5.78 8.88 14.55
N PHE A 148 -5.63 8.80 13.24
CA PHE A 148 -6.71 8.48 12.32
C PHE A 148 -6.89 6.98 12.20
N GLN A 149 -8.15 6.54 12.13
CA GLN A 149 -8.53 5.17 11.80
C GLN A 149 -9.09 5.16 10.37
N VAL A 150 -8.43 4.42 9.48
CA VAL A 150 -8.84 4.30 8.10
C VAL A 150 -8.94 2.83 7.75
N ASP A 151 -10.17 2.34 7.61
CA ASP A 151 -10.43 0.94 7.31
C ASP A 151 -10.87 0.81 5.85
N VAL A 152 -10.25 -0.11 5.13
CA VAL A 152 -10.56 -0.42 3.73
C VAL A 152 -11.01 -1.87 3.64
N LEU A 153 -12.31 -2.07 3.60
CA LEU A 153 -12.91 -3.39 3.45
C LEU A 153 -13.37 -3.58 2.00
N ARG A 154 -12.86 -4.62 1.35
CA ARG A 154 -13.18 -4.94 -0.05
C ARG A 154 -13.87 -6.29 -0.15
N ALA A 155 -14.93 -6.35 -0.94
CA ALA A 155 -15.57 -7.55 -1.42
C ALA A 155 -16.07 -7.25 -2.85
N GLU A 156 -15.32 -7.68 -3.84
CA GLU A 156 -15.57 -7.35 -5.24
C GLU A 156 -15.31 -8.56 -6.15
N GLN A 157 -15.78 -8.51 -7.39
CA GLN A 157 -15.51 -9.58 -8.36
C GLN A 157 -14.00 -9.78 -8.52
N ASN A 158 -13.55 -11.01 -8.32
CA ASN A 158 -12.14 -11.35 -8.50
C ASN A 158 -11.78 -11.31 -9.98
N SER A 159 -10.73 -10.59 -10.33
CA SER A 159 -10.21 -10.53 -11.71
C SER A 159 -9.63 -11.86 -12.19
N MET A 160 -9.30 -12.75 -11.26
CA MET A 160 -8.92 -14.14 -11.51
C MET A 160 -10.01 -15.06 -10.98
N SER A 161 -10.96 -15.46 -11.83
CA SER A 161 -11.98 -16.42 -11.45
C SER A 161 -11.33 -17.77 -11.09
N ARG A 162 -11.94 -18.49 -10.15
CA ARG A 162 -11.42 -19.81 -9.77
C ARG A 162 -11.44 -20.80 -10.94
N ALA A 163 -12.42 -20.70 -11.83
CA ALA A 163 -12.52 -21.57 -13.00
C ALA A 163 -11.37 -21.39 -13.99
N GLU A 164 -10.87 -20.14 -14.14
CA GLU A 164 -9.79 -19.82 -15.07
C GLU A 164 -8.40 -19.86 -14.40
N TYR A 165 -8.35 -19.70 -13.08
CA TYR A 165 -7.10 -19.62 -12.30
C TYR A 165 -7.15 -20.55 -11.07
N PRO A 166 -7.42 -21.87 -11.21
CA PRO A 166 -7.69 -22.76 -10.08
C PRO A 166 -6.52 -22.87 -9.09
N LEU A 167 -5.27 -22.72 -9.53
CA LEU A 167 -4.09 -22.72 -8.65
C LEU A 167 -3.86 -21.38 -7.97
N HIS A 168 -4.24 -20.27 -8.61
CA HIS A 168 -3.85 -18.93 -8.23
C HIS A 168 -4.96 -18.14 -7.52
N SER A 169 -6.18 -18.67 -7.54
CA SER A 169 -7.36 -18.02 -7.00
C SER A 169 -8.11 -18.93 -6.04
N GLN A 170 -8.37 -18.43 -4.85
CA GLN A 170 -9.08 -19.16 -3.79
C GLN A 170 -10.60 -19.17 -4.01
N GLN A 171 -11.13 -18.09 -4.57
CA GLN A 171 -12.57 -17.88 -4.75
C GLN A 171 -12.88 -16.78 -5.78
N ASP A 172 -14.13 -16.75 -6.28
CA ASP A 172 -14.57 -15.79 -7.29
C ASP A 172 -14.83 -14.38 -6.76
N VAL A 173 -14.90 -14.20 -5.45
CA VAL A 173 -15.01 -12.89 -4.79
C VAL A 173 -13.68 -12.56 -4.17
N TYR A 174 -13.05 -11.48 -4.63
CA TYR A 174 -11.87 -10.93 -3.96
C TYR A 174 -12.28 -10.28 -2.65
N GLN A 175 -11.68 -10.73 -1.56
CA GLN A 175 -11.93 -10.20 -0.22
C GLN A 175 -10.62 -9.80 0.44
N SER A 176 -10.59 -8.58 0.97
CA SER A 176 -9.50 -8.12 1.84
C SER A 176 -10.00 -7.09 2.85
N GLY A 177 -9.36 -7.06 4.00
CA GLY A 177 -9.57 -6.03 5.02
C GLY A 177 -8.24 -5.40 5.39
N GLU A 178 -8.15 -4.08 5.28
CA GLU A 178 -6.97 -3.32 5.69
C GLU A 178 -7.36 -2.35 6.79
N LEU A 179 -6.64 -2.40 7.90
CA LEU A 179 -6.86 -1.62 9.10
C LEU A 179 -5.65 -0.71 9.31
N TRP A 180 -5.86 0.60 9.19
CA TRP A 180 -4.81 1.60 9.27
C TRP A 180 -5.00 2.46 10.52
N ALA A 181 -3.97 2.57 11.35
CA ALA A 181 -3.86 3.55 12.41
C ALA A 181 -2.74 4.54 12.05
N ILE A 182 -3.13 5.69 11.50
CA ILE A 182 -2.21 6.72 10.98
C ILE A 182 -2.01 7.76 12.07
N ARG A 183 -0.79 7.91 12.56
CA ARG A 183 -0.43 8.68 13.74
C ARG A 183 0.49 9.84 13.41
N GLY A 184 0.30 10.96 14.12
CA GLY A 184 1.19 12.11 14.06
C GLY A 184 1.01 13.05 15.22
N SER A 185 1.80 14.12 15.23
CA SER A 185 1.76 15.20 16.21
C SER A 185 0.72 16.24 15.81
N LEU A 186 -0.21 16.53 16.72
CA LEU A 186 -1.23 17.56 16.51
C LEU A 186 -0.60 18.95 16.41
N SER A 187 0.48 19.20 17.15
CA SER A 187 1.23 20.46 17.07
C SER A 187 1.89 20.66 15.70
N GLU A 188 2.50 19.63 15.10
CA GLU A 188 3.03 19.69 13.73
C GLU A 188 1.92 19.91 12.69
N ILE A 189 0.79 19.25 12.88
CA ILE A 189 -0.37 19.35 11.96
C ILE A 189 -0.93 20.77 11.98
N ASN A 190 -1.00 21.39 13.16
CA ASN A 190 -1.54 22.74 13.35
C ASN A 190 -0.52 23.86 13.05
N ASP A 191 0.74 23.54 12.87
CA ASP A 191 1.76 24.53 12.50
C ASP A 191 1.62 24.92 11.03
N PRO A 192 1.34 26.20 10.70
CA PRO A 192 1.18 26.67 9.34
C PRO A 192 2.47 26.62 8.50
N GLU A 193 3.63 26.58 9.12
CA GLU A 193 4.92 26.51 8.42
C GLU A 193 5.31 25.08 8.05
N ILE A 194 4.67 24.07 8.65
CA ILE A 194 4.90 22.65 8.34
C ILE A 194 3.95 22.24 7.21
N THR A 195 4.50 21.91 6.05
CA THR A 195 3.74 21.41 4.89
C THR A 195 3.58 19.88 4.89
N SER A 196 4.41 19.17 5.68
CA SER A 196 4.48 17.71 5.78
C SER A 196 4.81 17.30 7.20
N ALA A 197 3.84 16.80 7.94
CA ALA A 197 4.04 16.37 9.33
C ALA A 197 4.66 14.97 9.41
N SER A 198 5.35 14.69 10.52
CA SER A 198 5.85 13.35 10.83
C SER A 198 4.71 12.35 10.90
N CYS A 199 4.93 11.14 10.37
CA CYS A 199 3.90 10.12 10.32
C CYS A 199 4.44 8.75 10.71
N HIS A 200 3.68 8.07 11.56
CA HIS A 200 3.84 6.65 11.85
C HIS A 200 2.51 5.95 11.62
N THR A 201 2.52 4.84 10.88
CA THR A 201 1.30 4.07 10.61
C THR A 201 1.46 2.63 11.04
N ALA A 202 0.50 2.14 11.83
CA ALA A 202 0.33 0.70 12.04
C ALA A 202 -0.68 0.20 11.00
N TRP A 203 -0.34 -0.89 10.31
CA TRP A 203 -1.15 -1.48 9.27
C TRP A 203 -1.33 -2.97 9.51
N GLY A 204 -2.57 -3.40 9.55
CA GLY A 204 -2.98 -4.80 9.54
C GLY A 204 -3.76 -5.11 8.27
N ARG A 205 -3.53 -6.30 7.70
CA ARG A 205 -4.29 -6.75 6.53
C ARG A 205 -4.65 -8.22 6.65
N LEU A 206 -5.93 -8.53 6.38
CA LEU A 206 -6.37 -9.88 6.04
C LEU A 206 -6.55 -9.94 4.54
N ALA A 207 -6.00 -10.95 3.90
CA ALA A 207 -6.08 -11.12 2.45
C ALA A 207 -6.14 -12.60 2.06
N MET A 208 -6.64 -12.85 0.86
CA MET A 208 -6.52 -14.15 0.21
C MET A 208 -5.05 -14.54 0.00
N TRP A 209 -4.80 -15.82 -0.27
CA TRP A 209 -3.47 -16.29 -0.65
C TRP A 209 -2.94 -15.55 -1.86
N LEU A 210 -1.66 -15.21 -1.84
CA LEU A 210 -1.01 -14.59 -2.99
C LEU A 210 -0.99 -15.57 -4.17
N PRO A 211 -1.23 -15.10 -5.40
CA PRO A 211 -1.31 -15.97 -6.57
C PRO A 211 -0.07 -16.83 -6.81
N PHE A 212 1.14 -16.32 -6.51
CA PHE A 212 2.37 -17.09 -6.69
C PHE A 212 2.52 -18.26 -5.70
N MET A 213 1.79 -18.25 -4.61
CA MET A 213 1.82 -19.34 -3.62
C MET A 213 1.14 -20.62 -4.12
N GLU A 214 0.33 -20.52 -5.17
CA GLU A 214 -0.40 -21.63 -5.79
C GLU A 214 -1.18 -22.48 -4.77
N MET A 215 -1.93 -21.80 -3.92
CA MET A 215 -2.67 -22.43 -2.82
C MET A 215 -4.01 -23.02 -3.25
N GLY A 216 -4.49 -22.67 -4.45
CA GLY A 216 -5.80 -23.10 -4.93
C GLY A 216 -6.92 -22.77 -3.95
N ASP A 217 -7.73 -23.76 -3.60
CA ASP A 217 -8.84 -23.64 -2.65
C ASP A 217 -8.46 -23.98 -1.20
N THR A 218 -7.17 -24.01 -0.88
CA THR A 218 -6.71 -24.25 0.48
C THR A 218 -7.38 -23.27 1.45
N PRO A 219 -8.11 -23.74 2.48
CA PRO A 219 -8.76 -22.85 3.42
C PRO A 219 -7.76 -22.04 4.24
N GLY A 220 -8.13 -20.80 4.55
CA GLY A 220 -7.31 -19.91 5.36
C GLY A 220 -7.07 -18.56 4.69
N PHE A 221 -6.26 -17.72 5.31
CA PHE A 221 -5.97 -16.37 4.87
C PHE A 221 -4.53 -15.99 5.21
N MET A 222 -4.04 -14.97 4.54
CA MET A 222 -2.85 -14.26 4.97
C MET A 222 -3.21 -13.15 5.94
N ILE A 223 -2.41 -12.99 6.99
CA ILE A 223 -2.44 -11.84 7.88
C ILE A 223 -1.12 -11.11 7.75
N TYR A 224 -1.19 -9.81 7.49
CA TYR A 224 -0.05 -8.91 7.56
C TYR A 224 -0.17 -8.02 8.78
N HIS A 225 0.97 -7.74 9.40
CA HIS A 225 1.08 -6.72 10.43
C HIS A 225 2.39 -5.96 10.25
N SER A 226 2.29 -4.67 9.95
CA SER A 226 3.43 -3.82 9.61
C SER A 226 3.37 -2.48 10.30
N GLN A 227 4.55 -1.86 10.43
CA GLN A 227 4.73 -0.48 10.86
C GLN A 227 5.38 0.31 9.74
N SER A 228 4.89 1.51 9.49
CA SER A 228 5.37 2.40 8.44
C SER A 228 5.77 3.75 9.01
N PHE A 229 6.78 4.34 8.43
CA PHE A 229 7.26 5.67 8.78
C PHE A 229 7.49 6.51 7.54
N LYS A 230 7.21 7.80 7.64
CA LYS A 230 7.79 8.80 6.76
C LYS A 230 9.28 8.87 7.04
N LEU A 231 10.13 8.77 6.02
CA LEU A 231 11.57 8.74 6.16
C LEU A 231 12.10 10.17 6.33
N ALA A 232 12.63 10.49 7.50
CA ALA A 232 13.06 11.84 7.85
C ALA A 232 14.27 12.32 7.03
N ASN A 233 15.20 11.39 6.72
CA ASN A 233 16.40 11.66 5.92
C ASN A 233 16.30 11.04 4.51
N GLY A 234 15.08 10.74 4.07
CA GLY A 234 14.84 10.10 2.80
C GLY A 234 15.31 8.64 2.75
N TRP A 235 15.67 8.17 1.58
CA TRP A 235 16.04 6.77 1.35
C TRP A 235 17.26 6.29 2.15
N GLN A 236 18.05 7.17 2.74
CA GLN A 236 19.17 6.84 3.62
C GLN A 236 18.73 6.16 4.93
N ASP A 237 17.48 6.35 5.32
CA ASP A 237 16.89 5.71 6.50
C ASP A 237 16.52 4.23 6.27
N LEU A 238 16.55 3.76 5.04
CA LEU A 238 16.27 2.35 4.72
C LEU A 238 17.38 1.41 5.23
N PRO A 239 17.03 0.17 5.62
CA PRO A 239 18.03 -0.87 5.80
C PRO A 239 18.88 -1.03 4.53
N LYS A 240 20.21 -1.10 4.68
CA LYS A 240 21.15 -1.12 3.54
C LYS A 240 20.84 -2.20 2.50
N HIS A 241 20.47 -3.40 2.93
CA HIS A 241 20.16 -4.50 2.02
C HIS A 241 18.90 -4.21 1.19
N ILE A 242 17.88 -3.54 1.78
CA ILE A 242 16.68 -3.12 1.06
C ILE A 242 17.01 -2.00 0.07
N TYR A 243 17.74 -0.96 0.52
CA TYR A 243 18.17 0.11 -0.36
C TYR A 243 18.91 -0.43 -1.59
N SER A 244 19.93 -1.27 -1.37
CA SER A 244 20.72 -1.85 -2.47
C SER A 244 19.89 -2.74 -3.38
N TYR A 245 18.94 -3.52 -2.82
CA TYR A 245 18.06 -4.36 -3.62
C TYR A 245 17.15 -3.52 -4.53
N VAL A 246 16.53 -2.46 -3.99
CA VAL A 246 15.67 -1.54 -4.77
C VAL A 246 16.47 -0.80 -5.81
N GLU A 247 17.64 -0.27 -5.47
CA GLU A 247 18.52 0.45 -6.39
C GLU A 247 18.90 -0.41 -7.62
N GLN A 248 19.18 -1.69 -7.39
CA GLN A 248 19.60 -2.62 -8.45
C GLN A 248 18.44 -3.15 -9.29
N ASN A 249 17.28 -3.40 -8.69
CA ASN A 249 16.21 -4.15 -9.35
C ASN A 249 14.97 -3.28 -9.67
N HIS A 250 14.70 -2.24 -8.88
CA HIS A 250 13.47 -1.45 -8.96
C HIS A 250 13.69 0.05 -8.74
N PRO A 251 14.69 0.71 -9.35
CA PRO A 251 15.10 2.09 -9.03
C PRO A 251 14.00 3.13 -9.27
N VAL A 252 13.01 2.82 -10.10
CA VAL A 252 11.86 3.70 -10.37
C VAL A 252 11.05 4.00 -9.10
N TYR A 253 11.04 3.09 -8.13
CA TYR A 253 10.32 3.24 -6.86
C TYR A 253 10.93 4.28 -5.90
N PHE A 254 12.13 4.77 -6.20
CA PHE A 254 12.73 5.88 -5.46
C PHE A 254 12.17 7.27 -5.81
N LYS A 255 11.24 7.36 -6.75
CA LYS A 255 10.59 8.61 -7.15
C LYS A 255 9.08 8.42 -7.21
N ALA A 256 8.32 9.45 -6.89
CA ALA A 256 6.89 9.46 -7.15
C ALA A 256 6.60 9.40 -8.67
N PRO A 257 5.42 8.94 -9.10
CA PRO A 257 5.00 9.04 -10.49
C PRO A 257 5.13 10.49 -10.99
N GLU A 258 5.68 10.68 -12.18
CA GLU A 258 5.88 12.02 -12.76
C GLU A 258 4.56 12.71 -13.15
N LYS A 259 3.52 11.91 -13.40
CA LYS A 259 2.21 12.41 -13.82
C LYS A 259 1.10 11.65 -13.09
N PHE A 260 0.06 12.39 -12.74
CA PHE A 260 -1.18 11.78 -12.28
C PHE A 260 -1.95 11.22 -13.51
N LEU A 261 -2.10 9.91 -13.56
CA LEU A 261 -2.76 9.21 -14.69
C LEU A 261 -4.24 8.87 -14.40
N GLY A 262 -4.78 9.37 -13.29
CA GLY A 262 -6.12 9.03 -12.83
C GLY A 262 -6.20 7.67 -12.11
N MET A 263 -7.31 7.45 -11.42
CA MET A 263 -7.50 6.22 -10.62
C MET A 263 -7.72 4.98 -11.49
N ALA A 264 -8.18 5.13 -12.73
CA ALA A 264 -8.36 4.02 -13.67
C ALA A 264 -7.04 3.38 -14.11
N ALA A 265 -5.92 4.11 -13.96
CA ALA A 265 -4.59 3.59 -14.27
C ALA A 265 -3.96 2.79 -13.12
N ASN A 266 -4.61 2.74 -11.95
CA ASN A 266 -4.06 2.05 -10.79
C ASN A 266 -3.88 0.56 -11.04
N ASP A 267 -2.70 0.08 -10.68
CA ASP A 267 -2.41 -1.35 -10.60
C ASP A 267 -2.43 -1.81 -9.13
N ASN A 268 -2.74 -3.06 -8.92
CA ASN A 268 -2.69 -3.70 -7.60
C ASN A 268 -2.03 -5.07 -7.73
N SER A 269 -1.68 -5.65 -6.60
CA SER A 269 -0.99 -6.95 -6.56
C SER A 269 -1.72 -8.07 -7.31
N TRP A 270 -3.05 -8.01 -7.37
CA TRP A 270 -3.87 -9.02 -8.03
C TRP A 270 -3.86 -8.86 -9.54
N THR A 271 -4.10 -7.65 -10.04
CA THR A 271 -4.05 -7.36 -11.48
C THR A 271 -2.64 -7.51 -12.04
N TYR A 272 -1.62 -7.14 -11.26
CA TYR A 272 -0.21 -7.37 -11.60
C TYR A 272 0.11 -8.87 -11.75
N SER A 273 -0.28 -9.69 -10.76
CA SER A 273 -0.08 -11.14 -10.82
C SER A 273 -0.80 -11.77 -12.00
N LYS A 274 -2.05 -11.35 -12.28
CA LYS A 274 -2.80 -11.82 -13.44
C LYS A 274 -2.04 -11.59 -14.75
N LYS A 275 -1.49 -10.40 -14.95
CA LYS A 275 -0.69 -10.08 -16.13
C LYS A 275 0.52 -11.02 -16.29
N ILE A 276 1.19 -11.35 -15.19
CA ILE A 276 2.33 -12.29 -15.21
C ILE A 276 1.86 -13.70 -15.57
N ILE A 277 0.80 -14.19 -14.94
CA ILE A 277 0.26 -15.52 -15.16
C ILE A 277 -0.17 -15.69 -16.62
N ASP A 278 -0.96 -14.74 -17.13
CA ASP A 278 -1.47 -14.77 -18.50
C ASP A 278 -0.31 -14.78 -19.52
N LYS A 279 0.68 -13.93 -19.31
CA LYS A 279 1.87 -13.88 -20.16
C LYS A 279 2.62 -15.21 -20.19
N ARG A 280 2.91 -15.78 -19.01
CA ARG A 280 3.66 -17.06 -18.89
C ARG A 280 2.87 -18.22 -19.49
N ARG A 281 1.57 -18.30 -19.30
CA ARG A 281 0.72 -19.31 -19.92
C ARG A 281 0.80 -19.26 -21.45
N ILE A 282 0.69 -18.08 -22.03
CA ILE A 282 0.80 -17.88 -23.48
C ILE A 282 2.19 -18.30 -23.99
N GLU A 283 3.26 -17.81 -23.35
CA GLU A 283 4.64 -18.05 -23.76
C GLU A 283 5.04 -19.54 -23.69
N ALA A 284 4.53 -20.26 -22.70
CA ALA A 284 4.86 -21.68 -22.46
C ALA A 284 3.78 -22.66 -22.95
N GLY A 285 2.64 -22.17 -23.47
CA GLY A 285 1.52 -23.03 -23.90
C GLY A 285 0.83 -23.78 -22.77
N LEU A 286 0.76 -23.16 -21.59
CA LEU A 286 0.21 -23.77 -20.36
C LEU A 286 -1.30 -23.53 -20.24
N GLY A 287 -1.99 -24.52 -19.66
CA GLY A 287 -3.40 -24.46 -19.34
C GLY A 287 -3.69 -23.89 -17.94
N PRO A 288 -4.98 -23.82 -17.56
CA PRO A 288 -5.40 -23.31 -16.26
C PRO A 288 -4.86 -24.08 -15.05
N GLU A 289 -4.68 -25.38 -15.17
CA GLU A 289 -4.24 -26.28 -14.11
C GLU A 289 -2.69 -26.38 -14.00
N ASP A 290 -1.98 -25.76 -14.92
CA ASP A 290 -0.52 -25.81 -14.95
C ASP A 290 0.08 -24.73 -14.05
N SER A 291 1.11 -25.09 -13.29
CA SER A 291 1.89 -24.15 -12.51
C SER A 291 2.67 -23.22 -13.42
N VAL A 292 2.73 -21.94 -13.08
CA VAL A 292 3.55 -20.93 -13.75
C VAL A 292 4.65 -20.37 -12.86
N PHE A 293 4.66 -20.76 -11.59
CA PHE A 293 5.62 -20.28 -10.58
C PHE A 293 6.46 -21.39 -9.97
N GLU A 294 6.09 -22.68 -10.13
CA GLU A 294 6.86 -23.80 -9.59
C GLU A 294 8.22 -23.89 -10.27
N ILE A 295 9.25 -24.12 -9.46
CA ILE A 295 10.64 -24.27 -9.89
C ILE A 295 11.08 -25.67 -9.49
N ASP A 296 11.60 -26.44 -10.47
CA ASP A 296 12.12 -27.81 -10.29
C ASP A 296 13.39 -27.84 -9.39
#